data_b2948cc143d4b97ca84e49389c01154a
#
_entry.id   b2948cc143d4b97ca84e49389c01154a
#
_cell.length_a   1.000
_cell.length_b   1.000
_cell.length_c   1.000
_cell.angle_alpha   90.00
_cell.angle_beta   90.00
_cell.angle_gamma   90.00
#
_symmetry.space_group_name_H-M   'P 1'
#
loop_
_entity.id
_entity.type
_entity.pdbx_description
1 polymer ?
#
loop_
_entity_poly.entity_id
_entity_poly.type
_entity_poly.pdbx_seq_one_letter_code
_entity_poly.pdbx_strand_id
1 'polypeptide(L)'
;MSSSVASKITVVTDKAKVSAVNSKDRPFPLEWTRNIGIAAHIDAGKTTTTERILFYSGAVHKMGEVHEGTTVTDWMEQERERGITITAAAISCAWNASWGPWKGIKQRINIIDTPGHVDFTAEVERSLRVLDGAVAVFDAVAGVQPQSETVWRQANKYNVPRIAFINKMDRVGANFFHC
;
A
#
# COMPACT_ATOMS: atom_id res chain seq x y z
N MET A 1 4.04 -31.79 3.22
CA MET A 1 3.03 -31.44 2.21
C MET A 1 3.22 -29.97 1.86
N SER A 2 4.10 -29.76 0.88
CA SER A 2 4.42 -28.44 0.33
C SER A 2 3.82 -28.42 -1.07
N SER A 3 2.77 -27.70 -1.29
CA SER A 3 2.36 -27.40 -2.65
C SER A 3 1.52 -26.11 -2.71
N SER A 4 2.00 -25.20 -3.54
CA SER A 4 1.16 -24.34 -4.34
C SER A 4 0.69 -23.00 -3.74
N VAL A 5 1.63 -22.12 -3.43
CA VAL A 5 1.34 -20.66 -3.43
C VAL A 5 1.87 -19.98 -4.71
N ALA A 6 2.67 -20.67 -5.51
CA ALA A 6 3.31 -20.10 -6.70
C ALA A 6 2.41 -20.00 -7.95
N SER A 7 1.17 -20.45 -7.93
CA SER A 7 0.37 -20.64 -9.17
C SER A 7 -0.60 -19.52 -9.53
N LYS A 8 -0.54 -18.35 -8.91
CA LYS A 8 -1.46 -17.23 -9.25
C LYS A 8 -0.83 -16.01 -9.92
N ILE A 9 0.45 -16.05 -10.26
CA ILE A 9 1.03 -15.07 -11.16
C ILE A 9 1.05 -15.69 -12.57
N THR A 10 -0.12 -15.81 -13.17
CA THR A 10 -0.19 -16.09 -14.60
C THR A 10 0.19 -14.81 -15.32
N VAL A 11 1.45 -14.72 -15.72
CA VAL A 11 1.88 -13.70 -16.68
C VAL A 11 1.16 -14.03 -17.98
N VAL A 12 0.13 -13.25 -18.30
CA VAL A 12 -0.55 -13.36 -19.60
C VAL A 12 0.40 -12.84 -20.66
N THR A 13 1.18 -13.74 -21.26
CA THR A 13 2.13 -13.44 -22.34
C THR A 13 1.46 -13.41 -23.72
N ASP A 14 0.21 -13.78 -23.81
CA ASP A 14 -0.53 -13.87 -25.06
C ASP A 14 -1.11 -12.50 -25.44
N LYS A 15 -0.51 -11.85 -26.45
CA LYS A 15 -0.93 -10.54 -26.96
C LYS A 15 -2.41 -10.50 -27.40
N ALA A 16 -2.99 -11.61 -27.81
CA ALA A 16 -4.38 -11.70 -28.23
C ALA A 16 -5.37 -11.59 -27.04
N LYS A 17 -4.99 -12.14 -25.86
CA LYS A 17 -5.78 -12.01 -24.63
C LYS A 17 -5.70 -10.61 -24.04
N VAL A 18 -4.56 -9.93 -24.20
CA VAL A 18 -4.33 -8.55 -23.77
C VAL A 18 -5.28 -7.58 -24.49
N SER A 19 -5.51 -7.79 -25.78
CA SER A 19 -6.41 -6.90 -26.56
C SER A 19 -7.88 -6.97 -26.13
N ALA A 20 -8.35 -8.11 -25.61
CA ALA A 20 -9.72 -8.28 -25.12
C ALA A 20 -9.98 -7.58 -23.78
N VAL A 21 -8.94 -7.37 -22.98
CA VAL A 21 -9.01 -6.74 -21.65
C VAL A 21 -8.79 -5.22 -21.73
N ASN A 22 -8.19 -4.73 -22.82
CA ASN A 22 -7.89 -3.32 -23.04
C ASN A 22 -9.00 -2.64 -23.86
N SER A 23 -9.83 -1.81 -23.22
CA SER A 23 -10.61 -0.86 -23.99
C SER A 23 -9.69 0.23 -24.54
N LYS A 24 -9.95 0.71 -25.78
CA LYS A 24 -9.16 1.77 -26.44
C LYS A 24 -9.08 3.07 -25.64
N ASP A 25 -9.99 3.24 -24.67
CA ASP A 25 -10.13 4.45 -23.85
C ASP A 25 -9.40 4.38 -22.51
N ARG A 26 -8.70 3.28 -22.21
CA ARG A 26 -7.95 3.14 -20.95
C ARG A 26 -6.50 3.59 -21.10
N PRO A 27 -6.03 4.55 -20.31
CA PRO A 27 -4.63 5.00 -20.35
C PRO A 27 -3.63 3.92 -19.89
N PHE A 28 -4.11 2.93 -19.12
CA PHE A 28 -3.32 1.79 -18.66
C PHE A 28 -4.09 0.47 -18.85
N PRO A 29 -3.44 -0.59 -19.36
CA PRO A 29 -3.98 -1.93 -19.38
C PRO A 29 -4.29 -2.45 -17.97
N LEU A 30 -5.34 -3.28 -17.83
CA LEU A 30 -5.68 -3.88 -16.53
C LEU A 30 -4.57 -4.78 -15.99
N GLU A 31 -3.84 -5.46 -16.87
CA GLU A 31 -2.71 -6.31 -16.49
C GLU A 31 -1.57 -5.54 -15.82
N TRP A 32 -1.47 -4.20 -16.09
CA TRP A 32 -0.47 -3.30 -15.49
C TRP A 32 -1.08 -2.35 -14.43
N THR A 33 -2.28 -2.66 -13.98
CA THR A 33 -2.95 -1.91 -12.90
C THR A 33 -2.99 -2.78 -11.65
N ARG A 34 -2.53 -2.24 -10.51
CA ARG A 34 -2.55 -2.94 -9.21
C ARG A 34 -3.09 -2.03 -8.12
N ASN A 35 -3.89 -2.64 -7.26
CA ASN A 35 -4.39 -2.03 -6.04
C ASN A 35 -3.52 -2.50 -4.88
N ILE A 36 -2.78 -1.60 -4.25
CA ILE A 36 -1.96 -1.92 -3.08
C ILE A 36 -2.50 -1.20 -1.86
N GLY A 37 -2.61 -1.92 -0.75
CA GLY A 37 -2.97 -1.36 0.54
C GLY A 37 -1.75 -1.04 1.37
N ILE A 38 -1.79 0.04 2.14
CA ILE A 38 -0.78 0.33 3.16
C ILE A 38 -1.44 0.20 4.52
N ALA A 39 -0.98 -0.78 5.30
CA ALA A 39 -1.48 -1.11 6.61
C ALA A 39 -0.40 -0.86 7.66
N ALA A 40 -0.76 -0.21 8.75
CA ALA A 40 0.19 0.11 9.82
C ALA A 40 -0.54 0.31 11.15
N HIS A 41 0.17 0.10 12.24
CA HIS A 41 -0.23 0.63 13.54
C HIS A 41 -0.20 2.17 13.53
N ILE A 42 -0.96 2.80 14.43
CA ILE A 42 -0.92 4.25 14.66
C ILE A 42 0.54 4.67 14.89
N ASP A 43 0.94 5.77 14.29
CA ASP A 43 2.29 6.35 14.34
C ASP A 43 3.42 5.48 13.77
N ALA A 44 3.16 4.31 13.17
CA ALA A 44 4.21 3.54 12.51
C ALA A 44 4.75 4.21 11.23
N GLY A 45 4.10 5.28 10.76
CA GLY A 45 4.51 6.07 9.61
C GLY A 45 3.81 5.69 8.31
N LYS A 46 2.55 5.25 8.39
CA LYS A 46 1.69 4.92 7.25
C LYS A 46 1.59 6.09 6.26
N THR A 47 1.06 7.22 6.71
CA THR A 47 0.89 8.44 5.91
C THR A 47 2.22 8.92 5.33
N THR A 48 3.29 8.94 6.12
CA THR A 48 4.63 9.30 5.65
C THR A 48 5.10 8.38 4.52
N THR A 49 4.90 7.07 4.65
CA THR A 49 5.27 6.10 3.61
C THR A 49 4.48 6.34 2.32
N THR A 50 3.17 6.56 2.42
CA THR A 50 2.30 6.88 1.28
C THR A 50 2.75 8.15 0.57
N GLU A 51 3.00 9.23 1.31
CA GLU A 51 3.48 10.52 0.77
C GLU A 51 4.83 10.37 0.04
N ARG A 52 5.76 9.55 0.58
CA ARG A 52 7.05 9.28 -0.09
C ARG A 52 6.86 8.49 -1.39
N ILE A 53 5.97 7.51 -1.43
CA ILE A 53 5.66 6.77 -2.67
C ILE A 53 5.07 7.73 -3.71
N LEU A 54 4.14 8.59 -3.33
CA LEU A 54 3.53 9.57 -4.24
C LEU A 54 4.56 10.58 -4.77
N PHE A 55 5.47 11.04 -3.92
CA PHE A 55 6.54 11.94 -4.32
C PHE A 55 7.52 11.28 -5.30
N TYR A 56 8.03 10.10 -4.98
CA TYR A 56 9.00 9.40 -5.84
C TYR A 56 8.39 8.87 -7.14
N SER A 57 7.08 8.63 -7.17
CA SER A 57 6.37 8.30 -8.42
C SER A 57 6.08 9.52 -9.30
N GLY A 58 6.35 10.74 -8.80
CA GLY A 58 6.04 11.99 -9.50
C GLY A 58 4.56 12.36 -9.50
N ALA A 59 3.73 11.68 -8.69
CA ALA A 59 2.31 12.02 -8.56
C ALA A 59 2.08 13.33 -7.81
N VAL A 60 2.99 13.68 -6.90
CA VAL A 60 3.02 14.97 -6.20
C VAL A 60 4.38 15.64 -6.36
N HIS A 61 4.39 16.97 -6.43
CA HIS A 61 5.61 17.75 -6.65
C HIS A 61 6.33 18.15 -5.36
N LYS A 62 5.63 18.07 -4.22
CA LYS A 62 6.18 18.43 -2.90
C LYS A 62 5.90 17.29 -1.93
N MET A 63 6.87 16.96 -1.09
CA MET A 63 6.67 16.02 0.00
C MET A 63 5.74 16.62 1.05
N GLY A 64 4.65 15.92 1.37
CA GLY A 64 3.79 16.25 2.49
C GLY A 64 4.41 15.77 3.82
N GLU A 65 4.29 16.58 4.86
CA GLU A 65 4.70 16.23 6.22
C GLU A 65 3.48 16.20 7.14
N VAL A 66 3.33 15.11 7.88
CA VAL A 66 2.16 14.89 8.78
C VAL A 66 2.07 15.98 9.84
N HIS A 67 3.22 16.34 10.45
CA HIS A 67 3.29 17.36 11.50
C HIS A 67 2.99 18.79 11.01
N GLU A 68 3.14 19.04 9.70
CA GLU A 68 2.83 20.33 9.09
C GLU A 68 1.42 20.39 8.49
N GLY A 69 0.68 19.28 8.50
CA GLY A 69 -0.66 19.19 7.91
C GLY A 69 -0.68 19.38 6.39
N THR A 70 0.47 19.14 5.71
CA THR A 70 0.64 19.37 4.26
C THR A 70 0.46 18.10 3.42
N THR A 71 -0.02 17.00 4.04
CA THR A 71 -0.23 15.71 3.38
C THR A 71 -1.40 15.74 2.40
N VAL A 72 -1.26 15.02 1.30
CA VAL A 72 -2.31 14.86 0.27
C VAL A 72 -3.32 13.78 0.67
N THR A 73 -2.87 12.78 1.43
CA THR A 73 -3.69 11.62 1.84
C THR A 73 -4.67 11.94 2.96
N ASP A 74 -4.27 12.76 3.92
CA ASP A 74 -5.14 13.17 5.04
C ASP A 74 -5.82 14.51 4.66
N TRP A 75 -6.91 14.42 3.90
CA TRP A 75 -7.60 15.59 3.37
C TRP A 75 -8.66 16.17 4.31
N MET A 76 -9.15 15.39 5.29
CA MET A 76 -10.10 15.85 6.27
C MET A 76 -9.39 16.62 7.40
N GLU A 77 -10.01 17.70 7.88
CA GLU A 77 -9.47 18.50 8.98
C GLU A 77 -9.24 17.66 10.23
N GLN A 78 -10.18 16.76 10.56
CA GLN A 78 -10.08 15.84 11.68
C GLN A 78 -8.93 14.83 11.56
N GLU A 79 -8.58 14.41 10.34
CA GLU A 79 -7.43 13.54 10.07
C GLU A 79 -6.12 14.28 10.32
N ARG A 80 -6.05 15.54 9.87
CA ARG A 80 -4.88 16.41 10.07
C ARG A 80 -4.65 16.76 11.53
N GLU A 81 -5.72 17.12 12.24
CA GLU A 81 -5.64 17.45 13.68
C GLU A 81 -5.21 16.28 14.53
N ARG A 82 -5.69 15.07 14.23
CA ARG A 82 -5.41 13.87 15.01
C ARG A 82 -4.22 13.07 14.52
N GLY A 83 -3.71 13.37 13.32
CA GLY A 83 -2.63 12.60 12.67
C GLY A 83 -3.00 11.15 12.37
N ILE A 84 -4.30 10.85 12.21
CA ILE A 84 -4.81 9.49 11.92
C ILE A 84 -5.69 9.50 10.67
N THR A 85 -5.57 8.48 9.84
CA THR A 85 -6.47 8.27 8.70
C THR A 85 -7.79 7.71 9.19
N ILE A 86 -8.89 8.40 8.88
CA ILE A 86 -10.26 8.01 9.25
C ILE A 86 -10.95 7.34 8.05
N THR A 87 -10.80 7.93 6.86
CA THR A 87 -11.46 7.46 5.64
C THR A 87 -10.45 6.83 4.69
N ALA A 88 -10.79 5.68 4.11
CA ALA A 88 -9.94 5.06 3.10
C ALA A 88 -9.83 5.98 1.87
N ALA A 89 -8.62 6.43 1.57
CA ALA A 89 -8.30 7.23 0.38
C ALA A 89 -7.69 6.33 -0.69
N ALA A 90 -8.10 6.51 -1.95
CA ALA A 90 -7.51 5.83 -3.08
C ALA A 90 -6.81 6.85 -3.98
N ILE A 91 -5.49 6.76 -4.08
CA ILE A 91 -4.69 7.65 -4.92
C ILE A 91 -3.96 6.83 -5.96
N SER A 92 -4.05 7.26 -7.23
CA SER A 92 -3.39 6.58 -8.34
C SER A 92 -2.07 7.25 -8.68
N CYS A 93 -1.02 6.46 -8.84
CA CYS A 93 0.25 6.91 -9.36
C CYS A 93 0.72 6.02 -10.52
N ALA A 94 1.57 6.58 -11.38
CA ALA A 94 2.22 5.84 -12.45
C ALA A 94 3.63 5.46 -12.01
N TRP A 95 3.98 4.20 -12.15
CA TRP A 95 5.32 3.71 -11.86
C TRP A 95 5.98 3.14 -13.10
N ASN A 96 7.24 3.49 -13.32
CA ASN A 96 8.05 2.95 -14.39
C ASN A 96 9.26 2.24 -13.76
N ALA A 97 9.24 0.92 -13.75
CA ALA A 97 10.31 0.14 -13.15
C ALA A 97 11.63 0.37 -13.88
N SER A 98 12.69 0.74 -13.14
CA SER A 98 14.04 0.96 -13.68
C SER A 98 14.86 -0.33 -13.81
N TRP A 99 14.40 -1.42 -13.17
CA TRP A 99 15.09 -2.71 -13.13
C TRP A 99 14.08 -3.88 -13.05
N GLY A 100 14.59 -5.10 -13.20
CA GLY A 100 13.81 -6.33 -13.11
C GLY A 100 13.03 -6.65 -14.39
N PRO A 101 12.15 -7.69 -14.35
CA PRO A 101 11.41 -8.16 -15.52
C PRO A 101 10.38 -7.15 -16.05
N TRP A 102 10.07 -6.13 -15.29
CA TRP A 102 9.08 -5.08 -15.59
C TRP A 102 9.72 -3.77 -16.05
N LYS A 103 11.04 -3.77 -16.29
CA LYS A 103 11.80 -2.59 -16.71
C LYS A 103 11.19 -1.94 -17.96
N GLY A 104 10.93 -0.65 -17.87
CA GLY A 104 10.37 0.15 -18.95
C GLY A 104 8.86 -0.02 -19.19
N ILE A 105 8.19 -0.87 -18.42
CA ILE A 105 6.75 -1.03 -18.50
C ILE A 105 6.10 -0.07 -17.52
N LYS A 106 5.30 0.85 -18.05
CA LYS A 106 4.56 1.82 -17.24
C LYS A 106 3.34 1.15 -16.60
N GLN A 107 3.32 1.15 -15.29
CA GLN A 107 2.28 0.53 -14.46
C GLN A 107 1.43 1.60 -13.78
N ARG A 108 0.16 1.31 -13.55
CA ARG A 108 -0.71 2.10 -12.68
C ARG A 108 -0.81 1.41 -11.33
N ILE A 109 -0.45 2.13 -10.28
CA ILE A 109 -0.59 1.67 -8.90
C ILE A 109 -1.64 2.55 -8.23
N ASN A 110 -2.71 1.92 -7.76
CA ASN A 110 -3.69 2.56 -6.92
C ASN A 110 -3.31 2.25 -5.47
N ILE A 111 -2.90 3.25 -4.74
CA ILE A 111 -2.60 3.15 -3.31
C ILE A 111 -3.90 3.35 -2.57
N ILE A 112 -4.30 2.36 -1.79
CA ILE A 112 -5.48 2.42 -0.92
C ILE A 112 -4.96 2.59 0.50
N ASP A 113 -5.05 3.79 0.99
CA ASP A 113 -4.68 4.12 2.36
C ASP A 113 -5.82 3.72 3.29
N THR A 114 -5.58 2.73 4.14
CA THR A 114 -6.60 2.17 5.04
C THR A 114 -6.45 2.74 6.45
N PRO A 115 -7.56 3.03 7.16
CA PRO A 115 -7.50 3.40 8.55
C PRO A 115 -6.72 2.37 9.37
N GLY A 116 -5.84 2.85 10.25
CA GLY A 116 -5.03 1.97 11.14
C GLY A 116 -5.70 1.67 12.47
N HIS A 117 -6.86 2.26 12.75
CA HIS A 117 -7.53 2.13 14.04
C HIS A 117 -8.51 0.96 14.08
N VAL A 118 -8.60 0.27 15.21
CA VAL A 118 -9.49 -0.90 15.41
C VAL A 118 -10.98 -0.58 15.21
N ASP A 119 -11.39 0.65 15.43
CA ASP A 119 -12.79 1.09 15.30
C ASP A 119 -13.27 1.10 13.83
N PHE A 120 -12.35 1.08 12.86
CA PHE A 120 -12.65 1.11 11.41
C PHE A 120 -12.55 -0.26 10.74
N THR A 121 -12.88 -1.33 11.46
CA THR A 121 -12.77 -2.71 10.96
C THR A 121 -13.52 -2.94 9.65
N ALA A 122 -14.71 -2.33 9.47
CA ALA A 122 -15.52 -2.49 8.27
C ALA A 122 -14.87 -1.85 7.03
N GLU A 123 -14.25 -0.68 7.19
CA GLU A 123 -13.52 0.03 6.13
C GLU A 123 -12.27 -0.74 5.73
N VAL A 124 -11.53 -1.27 6.70
CA VAL A 124 -10.36 -2.12 6.47
C VAL A 124 -10.77 -3.39 5.72
N GLU A 125 -11.83 -4.07 6.13
CA GLU A 125 -12.32 -5.27 5.44
C GLU A 125 -12.79 -5.00 4.02
N ARG A 126 -13.47 -3.88 3.77
CA ARG A 126 -13.89 -3.48 2.41
C ARG A 126 -12.67 -3.24 1.52
N SER A 127 -11.67 -2.53 2.04
CA SER A 127 -10.43 -2.25 1.33
C SER A 127 -9.67 -3.54 0.99
N LEU A 128 -9.53 -4.48 1.94
CA LEU A 128 -8.81 -5.73 1.72
C LEU A 128 -9.39 -6.60 0.59
N ARG A 129 -10.69 -6.49 0.31
CA ARG A 129 -11.35 -7.28 -0.76
C ARG A 129 -10.90 -6.89 -2.17
N VAL A 130 -10.44 -5.67 -2.35
CA VAL A 130 -10.07 -5.13 -3.66
C VAL A 130 -8.56 -5.06 -3.87
N LEU A 131 -7.75 -5.43 -2.85
CA LEU A 131 -6.30 -5.37 -2.91
C LEU A 131 -5.70 -6.55 -3.68
N ASP A 132 -4.75 -6.23 -4.56
CA ASP A 132 -3.85 -7.21 -5.18
C ASP A 132 -2.68 -7.57 -4.25
N GLY A 133 -2.34 -6.67 -3.32
CA GLY A 133 -1.28 -6.86 -2.33
C GLY A 133 -1.30 -5.76 -1.28
N ALA A 134 -0.53 -5.94 -0.21
CA ALA A 134 -0.41 -4.95 0.86
C ALA A 134 1.03 -4.77 1.32
N VAL A 135 1.32 -3.57 1.85
CA VAL A 135 2.54 -3.25 2.58
C VAL A 135 2.17 -3.10 4.06
N ALA A 136 2.69 -3.96 4.90
CA ALA A 136 2.56 -3.85 6.35
C ALA A 136 3.75 -3.06 6.90
N VAL A 137 3.48 -1.85 7.40
CA VAL A 137 4.51 -0.96 7.95
C VAL A 137 4.63 -1.19 9.46
N PHE A 138 5.83 -1.51 9.91
CA PHE A 138 6.17 -1.72 11.31
C PHE A 138 7.13 -0.64 11.80
N ASP A 139 6.99 -0.25 13.06
CA ASP A 139 7.94 0.64 13.73
C ASP A 139 9.12 -0.18 14.28
N ALA A 140 10.34 0.12 13.85
CA ALA A 140 11.53 -0.60 14.26
C ALA A 140 11.84 -0.53 15.77
N VAL A 141 11.27 0.45 16.48
CA VAL A 141 11.44 0.61 17.93
C VAL A 141 10.31 -0.09 18.68
N ALA A 142 9.06 0.12 18.26
CA ALA A 142 7.88 -0.43 18.92
C ALA A 142 7.62 -1.91 18.59
N GLY A 143 8.18 -2.42 17.48
CA GLY A 143 7.96 -3.78 17.03
C GLY A 143 6.54 -4.07 16.56
N VAL A 144 6.11 -5.32 16.68
CA VAL A 144 4.76 -5.75 16.32
C VAL A 144 3.77 -5.28 17.39
N GLN A 145 2.74 -4.57 16.95
CA GLN A 145 1.69 -4.04 17.81
C GLN A 145 0.37 -4.81 17.61
N PRO A 146 -0.56 -4.82 18.59
CA PRO A 146 -1.81 -5.58 18.49
C PRO A 146 -2.67 -5.27 17.26
N GLN A 147 -2.68 -3.99 16.83
CA GLN A 147 -3.40 -3.58 15.62
C GLN A 147 -2.74 -4.16 14.36
N SER A 148 -1.41 -4.24 14.32
CA SER A 148 -0.68 -4.88 13.21
C SER A 148 -1.07 -6.35 13.08
N GLU A 149 -1.17 -7.07 14.20
CA GLU A 149 -1.65 -8.46 14.18
C GLU A 149 -3.09 -8.58 13.67
N THR A 150 -3.97 -7.68 14.09
CA THR A 150 -5.37 -7.69 13.67
C THR A 150 -5.48 -7.54 12.15
N VAL A 151 -4.82 -6.54 11.58
CA VAL A 151 -4.79 -6.32 10.13
C VAL A 151 -4.13 -7.48 9.40
N TRP A 152 -3.07 -8.05 9.98
CA TRP A 152 -2.41 -9.22 9.43
C TRP A 152 -3.34 -10.43 9.34
N ARG A 153 -4.13 -10.71 10.38
CA ARG A 153 -5.14 -11.78 10.40
C ARG A 153 -6.26 -11.53 9.40
N GLN A 154 -6.73 -10.28 9.27
CA GLN A 154 -7.72 -9.91 8.27
C GLN A 154 -7.19 -10.11 6.84
N ALA A 155 -5.94 -9.74 6.57
CA ALA A 155 -5.31 -9.99 5.29
C ALA A 155 -5.19 -11.50 4.98
N ASN A 156 -4.98 -12.37 6.00
CA ASN A 156 -5.06 -13.82 5.83
C ASN A 156 -6.45 -14.28 5.39
N LYS A 157 -7.50 -13.75 6.03
CA LYS A 157 -8.90 -14.08 5.72
C LYS A 157 -9.24 -13.79 4.25
N TYR A 158 -8.69 -12.73 3.68
CA TYR A 158 -8.93 -12.33 2.28
C TYR A 158 -7.83 -12.81 1.32
N ASN A 159 -6.86 -13.60 1.77
CA ASN A 159 -5.73 -14.10 0.98
C ASN A 159 -4.94 -12.97 0.29
N VAL A 160 -4.80 -11.81 0.93
CA VAL A 160 -4.03 -10.69 0.40
C VAL A 160 -2.54 -10.96 0.63
N PRO A 161 -1.73 -11.09 -0.45
CA PRO A 161 -0.28 -11.18 -0.31
C PRO A 161 0.28 -9.87 0.25
N ARG A 162 1.34 -9.96 1.05
CA ARG A 162 1.90 -8.78 1.71
C ARG A 162 3.39 -8.87 1.90
N ILE A 163 4.00 -7.70 1.98
CA ILE A 163 5.40 -7.51 2.36
C ILE A 163 5.45 -6.71 3.66
N ALA A 164 6.46 -6.96 4.49
CA ALA A 164 6.75 -6.16 5.66
C ALA A 164 7.72 -5.04 5.30
N PHE A 165 7.43 -3.83 5.76
CA PHE A 165 8.30 -2.67 5.66
C PHE A 165 8.61 -2.16 7.06
N ILE A 166 9.87 -2.26 7.46
CA ILE A 166 10.35 -1.83 8.78
C ILE A 166 10.78 -0.37 8.67
N ASN A 167 10.02 0.50 9.31
CA ASN A 167 10.20 1.96 9.27
C ASN A 167 10.91 2.46 10.53
N LYS A 168 11.37 3.71 10.49
CA LYS A 168 12.05 4.41 11.61
C LYS A 168 13.37 3.76 12.07
N MET A 169 14.09 3.18 11.12
CA MET A 169 15.41 2.58 11.40
C MET A 169 16.48 3.60 11.83
N ASP A 170 16.21 4.89 11.66
CA ASP A 170 17.02 6.02 12.11
C ASP A 170 16.88 6.34 13.60
N ARG A 171 15.87 5.77 14.28
CA ARG A 171 15.61 6.06 15.70
C ARG A 171 16.51 5.25 16.63
N VAL A 172 16.83 5.86 17.77
CA VAL A 172 17.56 5.16 18.84
C VAL A 172 16.73 3.99 19.36
N GLY A 173 17.34 2.80 19.45
CA GLY A 173 16.66 1.56 19.84
C GLY A 173 15.99 0.79 18.70
N ALA A 174 16.11 1.28 17.47
CA ALA A 174 15.57 0.56 16.30
C ALA A 174 16.27 -0.79 16.12
N ASN A 175 15.48 -1.85 15.91
CA ASN A 175 15.98 -3.18 15.66
C ASN A 175 15.12 -3.88 14.60
N PHE A 176 15.73 -4.15 13.43
CA PHE A 176 15.06 -4.81 12.31
C PHE A 176 14.55 -6.22 12.67
N PHE A 177 15.34 -6.97 13.43
CA PHE A 177 15.02 -8.36 13.79
C PHE A 177 14.04 -8.49 14.96
N HIS A 178 13.68 -7.39 15.59
CA HIS A 178 12.67 -7.36 16.66
C HIS A 178 11.24 -7.39 16.08
N CYS A 179 11.07 -6.98 14.83
CA CYS A 179 9.80 -7.02 14.11
C CYS A 179 9.60 -8.35 13.36
#